data_aead702fd54eedba13121187ace4d28b
#
_entry.id   aead702fd54eedba13121187ace4d28b
#
_cell.length_a   1.000
_cell.length_b   1.000
_cell.length_c   1.000
_cell.angle_alpha   90.00
_cell.angle_beta   90.00
_cell.angle_gamma   90.00
#
_symmetry.space_group_name_H-M   'P 1'
#
loop_
_entity.id
_entity.type
_entity.pdbx_description
1 polymer ?
#
loop_
_entity_poly.entity_id
_entity_poly.type
_entity_poly.pdbx_seq_one_letter_code
_entity_poly.pdbx_strand_id
1 'polypeptide(L)'
;MRNRPPLTHEHSDTGEDISMSSWVYGDPAPPILRAYVGDPAKIRLIHGGVKETHVFHLHNPQWRLERDNPNSTIIDSISISPQECYTLDILHGAGSLNGTIGDVIFHCHLYPHFHEGMWTLWRIYDRLEDGTGRQP
;
A
#
# COMPACT_ATOMS: atom_id res chain seq x y z
N MET A 1 -10.86 16.59 13.68
CA MET A 1 -10.82 16.25 12.25
C MET A 1 -10.40 17.51 11.53
N ARG A 2 -9.23 17.52 10.87
CA ARG A 2 -8.84 18.65 10.04
C ARG A 2 -9.68 18.57 8.77
N ASN A 3 -10.41 19.64 8.42
CA ASN A 3 -11.07 19.77 7.14
C ASN A 3 -9.99 19.64 6.04
N ARG A 4 -9.92 18.48 5.39
CA ARG A 4 -9.15 18.39 4.14
C ARG A 4 -9.90 19.16 3.07
N PRO A 5 -9.24 20.04 2.32
CA PRO A 5 -9.85 20.57 1.12
C PRO A 5 -10.21 19.40 0.19
N PRO A 6 -11.29 19.51 -0.61
CA PRO A 6 -11.54 18.53 -1.63
C PRO A 6 -10.31 18.38 -2.51
N LEU A 7 -10.01 17.14 -2.92
CA LEU A 7 -8.96 16.85 -3.90
C LEU A 7 -9.34 17.57 -5.20
N THR A 8 -8.88 18.79 -5.35
CA THR A 8 -8.99 19.51 -6.60
C THR A 8 -7.77 19.14 -7.43
N HIS A 9 -8.00 18.80 -8.71
CA HIS A 9 -6.95 18.52 -9.70
C HIS A 9 -6.16 19.79 -10.07
N GLU A 10 -5.98 20.70 -9.16
CA GLU A 10 -5.19 21.89 -9.39
C GLU A 10 -3.73 21.55 -9.29
N HIS A 11 -3.08 21.49 -10.44
CA HIS A 11 -1.63 21.51 -10.51
C HIS A 11 -1.16 22.80 -9.82
N SER A 12 -0.22 22.66 -8.89
CA SER A 12 0.49 23.84 -8.39
C SER A 12 1.20 24.52 -9.54
N ASP A 13 1.41 25.83 -9.46
CA ASP A 13 2.21 26.58 -10.43
C ASP A 13 3.63 26.02 -10.62
N THR A 14 4.06 25.13 -9.73
CA THR A 14 5.33 24.40 -9.79
C THR A 14 5.26 23.09 -10.57
N GLY A 15 4.06 22.67 -11.05
CA GLY A 15 3.86 21.40 -11.75
C GLY A 15 3.87 20.17 -10.85
N GLU A 16 3.97 20.32 -9.53
CA GLU A 16 3.84 19.23 -8.58
C GLU A 16 2.37 18.89 -8.33
N ASP A 17 2.10 17.60 -8.29
CA ASP A 17 0.78 17.11 -7.91
C ASP A 17 0.59 17.21 -6.39
N ILE A 18 -0.10 18.25 -5.97
CA ILE A 18 -0.35 18.54 -4.56
C ILE A 18 -1.10 17.39 -3.88
N SER A 19 -1.90 16.62 -4.61
CA SER A 19 -2.67 15.51 -4.04
C SER A 19 -1.78 14.39 -3.52
N MET A 20 -0.57 14.25 -4.05
CA MET A 20 0.42 13.25 -3.64
C MET A 20 1.46 13.78 -2.65
N SER A 21 1.39 15.05 -2.27
CA SER A 21 2.36 15.68 -1.37
C SER A 21 2.02 15.41 0.09
N SER A 22 2.48 14.27 0.63
CA SER A 22 2.23 13.90 2.03
C SER A 22 2.86 14.89 3.03
N TRP A 23 3.91 15.60 2.66
CA TRP A 23 4.51 16.66 3.47
C TRP A 23 3.60 17.89 3.63
N VAL A 24 2.65 18.11 2.70
CA VAL A 24 1.64 19.18 2.80
C VAL A 24 0.43 18.72 3.59
N TYR A 25 -0.05 17.50 3.33
CA TYR A 25 -1.31 16.99 3.87
C TYR A 25 -1.15 15.99 5.00
N GLY A 26 0.07 15.55 5.28
CA GLY A 26 0.38 14.49 6.24
C GLY A 26 0.11 13.09 5.66
N ASP A 27 0.08 12.11 6.54
CA ASP A 27 -0.21 10.73 6.18
C ASP A 27 -1.57 10.60 5.45
N PRO A 28 -1.73 9.61 4.56
CA PRO A 28 -2.99 9.38 3.86
C PRO A 28 -4.14 9.15 4.84
N ALA A 29 -5.36 9.55 4.43
CA ALA A 29 -6.56 9.39 5.26
C ALA A 29 -6.98 7.93 5.49
N PRO A 30 -6.78 6.98 4.54
CA PRO A 30 -7.01 5.57 4.80
C PRO A 30 -6.16 5.07 5.97
N PRO A 31 -6.62 4.05 6.71
CA PRO A 31 -5.83 3.46 7.77
C PRO A 31 -4.47 2.99 7.26
N ILE A 32 -3.40 3.37 7.96
CA ILE A 32 -2.06 2.84 7.73
C ILE A 32 -1.99 1.44 8.33
N LEU A 33 -1.64 0.45 7.52
CA LEU A 33 -1.36 -0.89 8.01
C LEU A 33 -0.06 -0.87 8.81
N ARG A 34 0.03 -1.72 9.84
CA ARG A 34 1.19 -1.76 10.73
C ARG A 34 1.64 -3.19 10.97
N ALA A 35 2.95 -3.40 11.05
CA ALA A 35 3.56 -4.66 11.40
C ALA A 35 4.97 -4.44 11.95
N TYR A 36 5.53 -5.45 12.60
CA TYR A 36 6.95 -5.49 12.91
C TYR A 36 7.71 -6.25 11.83
N VAL A 37 8.97 -5.91 11.63
CA VAL A 37 9.82 -6.60 10.68
C VAL A 37 9.86 -8.10 11.00
N GLY A 38 9.65 -8.93 9.97
CA GLY A 38 9.62 -10.39 10.12
C GLY A 38 8.24 -10.97 10.51
N ASP A 39 7.27 -10.14 10.87
CA ASP A 39 5.91 -10.64 11.16
C ASP A 39 5.35 -11.38 9.95
N PRO A 40 4.81 -12.60 10.12
CA PRO A 40 4.08 -13.27 9.06
C PRO A 40 2.92 -12.42 8.59
N ALA A 41 2.83 -12.17 7.29
CA ALA A 41 1.83 -11.28 6.73
C ALA A 41 1.02 -11.94 5.63
N LYS A 42 -0.29 -11.65 5.65
CA LYS A 42 -1.26 -12.13 4.66
C LYS A 42 -2.21 -11.00 4.31
N ILE A 43 -2.35 -10.72 3.03
CA ILE A 43 -3.29 -9.73 2.52
C ILE A 43 -4.51 -10.44 1.93
N ARG A 44 -5.70 -10.03 2.35
CA ARG A 44 -6.97 -10.39 1.73
C ARG A 44 -7.38 -9.25 0.83
N LEU A 45 -7.07 -9.38 -0.45
CA LEU A 45 -7.37 -8.38 -1.47
C LEU A 45 -8.76 -8.66 -2.04
N ILE A 46 -9.64 -7.67 -1.99
CA ILE A 46 -11.00 -7.75 -2.50
C ILE A 46 -11.28 -6.51 -3.32
N HIS A 47 -11.80 -6.68 -4.52
CA HIS A 47 -12.29 -5.59 -5.35
C HIS A 47 -13.78 -5.40 -5.12
N GLY A 48 -14.13 -4.44 -4.27
CA GLY A 48 -15.53 -4.11 -3.94
C GLY A 48 -16.20 -3.12 -4.91
N GLY A 49 -15.52 -2.67 -5.94
CA GLY A 49 -16.07 -1.80 -6.97
C GLY A 49 -16.96 -2.55 -7.98
N VAL A 50 -17.60 -1.80 -8.87
CA VAL A 50 -18.58 -2.36 -9.80
C VAL A 50 -18.24 -2.11 -11.28
N LYS A 51 -17.20 -1.34 -11.57
CA LYS A 51 -16.98 -0.84 -12.92
C LYS A 51 -15.58 -1.06 -13.47
N GLU A 52 -14.56 -0.62 -12.77
CA GLU A 52 -13.19 -0.53 -13.32
C GLU A 52 -12.28 -1.59 -12.73
N THR A 53 -11.39 -2.12 -13.55
CA THR A 53 -10.31 -3.00 -13.10
C THR A 53 -9.22 -2.15 -12.44
N HIS A 54 -8.60 -2.67 -11.39
CA HIS A 54 -7.42 -2.09 -10.77
C HIS A 54 -6.20 -2.99 -10.91
N VAL A 55 -5.03 -2.43 -10.70
CA VAL A 55 -3.79 -3.19 -10.57
C VAL A 55 -3.24 -2.93 -9.17
N PHE A 56 -3.43 -3.88 -8.28
CA PHE A 56 -2.83 -3.78 -6.94
C PHE A 56 -1.32 -3.98 -7.06
N HIS A 57 -0.56 -3.01 -6.58
CA HIS A 57 0.89 -3.07 -6.47
C HIS A 57 1.33 -2.77 -5.04
N LEU A 58 2.27 -3.56 -4.55
CA LEU A 58 2.87 -3.41 -3.23
C LEU A 58 4.38 -3.29 -3.39
N HIS A 59 4.94 -2.18 -2.96
CA HIS A 59 6.37 -1.95 -3.01
C HIS A 59 7.12 -2.85 -2.04
N ASN A 60 8.24 -3.42 -2.47
CA ASN A 60 9.15 -4.28 -1.73
C ASN A 60 8.63 -5.70 -1.40
N PRO A 61 7.57 -5.93 -0.58
CA PRO A 61 7.09 -7.29 -0.37
C PRO A 61 6.49 -7.92 -1.63
N GLN A 62 6.67 -9.23 -1.76
CA GLN A 62 6.25 -10.02 -2.90
C GLN A 62 5.47 -11.25 -2.44
N TRP A 63 4.76 -11.88 -3.36
CA TRP A 63 4.02 -13.12 -3.12
C TRP A 63 4.04 -14.02 -4.34
N ARG A 64 3.60 -15.28 -4.18
CA ARG A 64 3.45 -16.21 -5.31
C ARG A 64 2.12 -15.99 -6.02
N LEU A 65 2.15 -15.98 -7.35
CA LEU A 65 0.92 -15.89 -8.16
C LEU A 65 -0.03 -17.05 -7.85
N GLU A 66 0.52 -18.26 -7.80
CA GLU A 66 -0.20 -19.45 -7.36
C GLU A 66 0.24 -19.78 -5.93
N ARG A 67 -0.59 -19.45 -4.98
CA ARG A 67 -0.31 -19.45 -3.55
C ARG A 67 0.36 -20.73 -3.03
N ASP A 68 -0.19 -21.87 -3.42
CA ASP A 68 0.22 -23.19 -2.90
C ASP A 68 1.28 -23.89 -3.79
N ASN A 69 1.76 -23.22 -4.84
CA ASN A 69 2.77 -23.74 -5.75
C ASN A 69 4.15 -23.13 -5.42
N PRO A 70 5.09 -23.92 -4.86
CA PRO A 70 6.42 -23.42 -4.52
C PRO A 70 7.24 -22.94 -5.74
N ASN A 71 6.88 -23.39 -6.93
CA ASN A 71 7.54 -23.04 -8.19
C ASN A 71 6.82 -21.92 -8.96
N SER A 72 5.75 -21.34 -8.38
CA SER A 72 5.02 -20.26 -9.01
C SER A 72 5.86 -19.01 -9.16
N THR A 73 5.55 -18.23 -10.17
CA THR A 73 6.13 -16.90 -10.37
C THR A 73 5.92 -16.04 -9.13
N ILE A 74 6.97 -15.35 -8.71
CA ILE A 74 6.93 -14.36 -7.64
C ILE A 74 6.60 -13.01 -8.28
N ILE A 75 5.59 -12.35 -7.73
CA ILE A 75 5.06 -11.08 -8.23
C ILE A 75 4.88 -10.06 -7.09
N ASP A 76 4.77 -8.81 -7.44
CA ASP A 76 4.46 -7.67 -6.56
C ASP A 76 3.26 -6.87 -7.02
N SER A 77 2.67 -7.28 -8.15
CA SER A 77 1.52 -6.63 -8.77
C SER A 77 0.55 -7.66 -9.32
N ILE A 78 -0.75 -7.39 -9.19
CA ILE A 78 -1.79 -8.24 -9.75
C ILE A 78 -2.99 -7.39 -10.20
N SER A 79 -3.49 -7.68 -11.41
CA SER A 79 -4.77 -7.13 -11.87
C SER A 79 -5.91 -7.75 -11.08
N ILE A 80 -6.89 -6.93 -10.74
CA ILE A 80 -8.09 -7.35 -10.03
C ILE A 80 -9.31 -6.64 -10.62
N SER A 81 -10.26 -7.42 -11.08
CA SER A 81 -11.52 -6.94 -11.64
C SER A 81 -12.62 -6.88 -10.58
N PRO A 82 -13.72 -6.16 -10.83
CA PRO A 82 -14.86 -6.14 -9.92
C PRO A 82 -15.29 -7.55 -9.49
N GLN A 83 -15.54 -7.72 -8.18
CA GLN A 83 -15.96 -8.96 -7.52
C GLN A 83 -14.87 -10.04 -7.41
N GLU A 84 -13.66 -9.81 -7.91
CA GLU A 84 -12.53 -10.72 -7.66
C GLU A 84 -11.96 -10.54 -6.26
N CYS A 85 -11.40 -11.63 -5.73
CA CYS A 85 -10.66 -11.62 -4.48
C CYS A 85 -9.45 -12.57 -4.53
N TYR A 86 -8.40 -12.18 -3.84
CA TYR A 86 -7.15 -12.94 -3.74
C TYR A 86 -6.67 -13.03 -2.30
N THR A 87 -5.97 -14.09 -1.99
CA THR A 87 -5.19 -14.20 -0.75
C THR A 87 -3.70 -14.18 -1.12
N LEU A 88 -3.01 -13.17 -0.64
CA LEU A 88 -1.59 -12.96 -0.90
C LEU A 88 -0.82 -13.33 0.36
N ASP A 89 -0.10 -14.43 0.34
CA ASP A 89 0.82 -14.81 1.42
C ASP A 89 2.16 -14.13 1.15
N ILE A 90 2.49 -13.16 1.96
CA ILE A 90 3.68 -12.33 1.76
C ILE A 90 4.94 -13.13 2.07
N LEU A 91 5.81 -13.25 1.08
CA LEU A 91 7.08 -13.97 1.22
C LEU A 91 7.99 -13.22 2.21
N HIS A 92 8.57 -13.98 3.13
CA HIS A 92 9.45 -13.46 4.19
C HIS A 92 8.78 -12.48 5.18
N GLY A 93 7.45 -12.31 5.11
CA GLY A 93 6.70 -11.44 6.03
C GLY A 93 6.91 -9.95 5.81
N ALA A 94 6.55 -9.16 6.82
CA ALA A 94 6.72 -7.72 6.81
C ALA A 94 8.21 -7.35 6.71
N GLY A 95 8.54 -6.42 5.81
CA GLY A 95 9.93 -6.02 5.55
C GLY A 95 10.63 -6.85 4.47
N SER A 96 9.99 -7.90 3.94
CA SER A 96 10.55 -8.72 2.87
C SER A 96 11.85 -9.44 3.27
N LEU A 97 12.53 -10.05 2.32
CA LEU A 97 13.79 -10.79 2.52
C LEU A 97 14.87 -9.93 3.20
N ASN A 98 14.90 -8.64 2.91
CA ASN A 98 15.95 -7.74 3.40
C ASN A 98 15.65 -7.12 4.77
N GLY A 99 14.50 -7.44 5.38
CA GLY A 99 14.12 -6.87 6.67
C GLY A 99 13.98 -5.35 6.64
N THR A 100 13.41 -4.81 5.55
CA THR A 100 13.23 -3.37 5.35
C THR A 100 12.23 -2.81 6.35
N ILE A 101 12.61 -1.79 7.08
CA ILE A 101 11.74 -1.01 7.98
C ILE A 101 11.30 0.29 7.33
N GLY A 102 10.27 0.93 7.90
CA GLY A 102 9.71 2.19 7.41
C GLY A 102 8.44 2.01 6.62
N ASP A 103 8.11 3.01 5.82
CA ASP A 103 6.86 3.05 5.08
C ASP A 103 6.98 2.38 3.71
N VAL A 104 6.12 1.40 3.50
CA VAL A 104 5.92 0.71 2.23
C VAL A 104 4.62 1.21 1.63
N ILE A 105 4.68 1.78 0.44
CA ILE A 105 3.48 2.21 -0.28
C ILE A 105 2.83 1.02 -0.98
N PHE A 106 1.51 0.97 -0.97
CA PHE A 106 0.73 0.15 -1.89
C PHE A 106 -0.37 0.98 -2.54
N HIS A 107 -0.64 0.69 -3.79
CA HIS A 107 -1.49 1.54 -4.61
C HIS A 107 -2.05 0.82 -5.84
N CYS A 108 -3.02 1.42 -6.50
CA CYS A 108 -3.38 1.03 -7.84
C CYS A 108 -2.31 1.51 -8.81
N HIS A 109 -1.76 0.61 -9.64
CA HIS A 109 -0.72 0.95 -10.61
C HIS A 109 -1.26 1.56 -11.92
N LEU A 110 -2.58 1.65 -12.08
CA LEU A 110 -3.17 2.49 -13.12
C LEU A 110 -3.00 3.94 -12.68
N TYR A 111 -2.19 4.69 -13.43
CA TYR A 111 -1.74 6.03 -13.04
C TYR A 111 -2.89 6.99 -12.68
N PRO A 112 -4.00 7.07 -13.42
CA PRO A 112 -5.09 7.95 -13.05
C PRO A 112 -5.63 7.67 -11.64
N HIS A 113 -5.77 6.40 -11.27
CA HIS A 113 -6.27 6.02 -9.94
C HIS A 113 -5.28 6.35 -8.83
N PHE A 114 -3.98 6.11 -9.08
CA PHE A 114 -2.92 6.50 -8.17
C PHE A 114 -2.89 8.02 -7.97
N HIS A 115 -2.92 8.77 -9.06
CA HIS A 115 -2.97 10.23 -9.07
C HIS A 115 -4.16 10.79 -8.29
N GLU A 116 -5.33 10.14 -8.38
CA GLU A 116 -6.53 10.51 -7.66
C GLU A 116 -6.55 10.06 -6.18
N GLY A 117 -5.47 9.48 -5.70
CA GLY A 117 -5.30 9.14 -4.29
C GLY A 117 -5.58 7.70 -3.92
N MET A 118 -5.61 6.77 -4.88
CA MET A 118 -5.76 5.34 -4.59
C MET A 118 -4.45 4.71 -4.14
N TRP A 119 -3.96 5.14 -2.99
CA TRP A 119 -2.74 4.66 -2.35
C TRP A 119 -2.82 4.81 -0.84
N THR A 120 -2.04 4.00 -0.12
CA THR A 120 -1.81 4.15 1.32
C THR A 120 -0.51 3.48 1.71
N LEU A 121 -0.23 3.41 3.00
CA LEU A 121 1.02 2.93 3.54
C LEU A 121 0.84 1.65 4.36
N TRP A 122 1.89 0.84 4.32
CA TRP A 122 2.13 -0.22 5.29
C TRP A 122 3.41 0.13 6.03
N ARG A 123 3.27 0.48 7.32
CA ARG A 123 4.36 0.93 8.18
C ARG A 123 4.94 -0.26 8.93
N ILE A 124 6.25 -0.47 8.77
CA ILE A 124 6.98 -1.61 9.32
C ILE A 124 7.98 -1.09 10.34
N TYR A 125 7.85 -1.57 11.56
CA TYR A 125 8.66 -1.17 12.70
C TYR A 125 9.75 -2.20 13.00
N ASP A 126 10.90 -1.75 13.53
CA ASP A 126 11.96 -2.62 14.05
C ASP A 126 11.86 -2.84 15.55
N ARG A 127 11.13 -1.99 16.26
CA ARG A 127 10.97 -2.00 17.71
C ARG A 127 9.52 -1.88 18.13
N LEU A 128 9.23 -2.42 19.32
CA LEU A 128 7.90 -2.25 19.92
C LEU A 128 7.60 -0.77 20.17
N GLU A 129 6.40 -0.36 19.78
CA GLU A 129 5.86 0.95 20.17
C GLU A 129 5.67 0.97 21.69
N ASP A 130 6.29 1.92 22.36
CA ASP A 130 6.21 2.09 23.83
C ASP A 130 5.04 2.99 24.26
N GLY A 131 4.22 3.42 23.33
CA GLY A 131 3.09 4.31 23.59
C GLY A 131 3.45 5.77 23.88
N THR A 132 4.72 6.14 23.78
CA THR A 132 5.17 7.53 24.04
C THR A 132 4.95 8.47 22.86
N GLY A 133 4.46 7.94 21.73
CA GLY A 133 4.28 8.69 20.47
C GLY A 133 5.59 9.05 19.76
N ARG A 134 6.72 8.63 20.30
CA ARG A 134 7.99 8.67 19.58
C ARG A 134 8.02 7.48 18.64
N GLN A 135 8.10 7.75 17.34
CA GLN A 135 8.38 6.69 16.38
C GLN A 135 9.77 6.11 16.68
N PRO A 136 9.90 4.79 16.59
CA PRO A 136 11.20 4.15 16.77
C PRO A 136 12.19 4.55 15.68
#